data_de287754ea4c0f97a5e1874b876aede5
#
_entry.id   de287754ea4c0f97a5e1874b876aede5
#
_cell.length_a   1.000
_cell.length_b   1.000
_cell.length_c   1.000
_cell.angle_alpha   90.00
_cell.angle_beta   90.00
_cell.angle_gamma   90.00
#
_symmetry.space_group_name_H-M   'P 1'
#
loop_
_entity.id
_entity.type
_entity.pdbx_description
1 polymer ?
#
loop_
_entity_poly.entity_id
_entity_poly.type
_entity_poly.pdbx_seq_one_letter_code
_entity_poly.pdbx_strand_id
1 'polypeptide(L)'
;VYKGQRPEHKQLLRWVYGHKKESKSTQIRKKNPYNIISQNVLIQKKMFEKANVLEANMYGLDIFFSYKLKEFKANILHIENPTIHLGLESTSVFIEKSLGAIQTTFTLEKNKKIDTTARPLQRRYNQLNSIGLTAIFIFVCNRFEKQIIANLKSKHPSIILFDLYKLCFYCKLKKNA
;
A
#
# COMPACT_ATOMS: atom_id res chain seq x y z
N VAL A 1 -8.29 -2.84 -14.23
CA VAL A 1 -7.68 -4.02 -14.86
C VAL A 1 -6.45 -3.59 -15.64
N TYR A 2 -5.35 -4.29 -15.43
CA TYR A 2 -4.11 -4.10 -16.19
C TYR A 2 -4.22 -4.93 -17.47
N LYS A 3 -4.88 -4.38 -18.50
CA LYS A 3 -4.95 -5.02 -19.83
C LYS A 3 -3.73 -4.66 -20.65
N GLY A 4 -3.28 -5.58 -21.50
CA GLY A 4 -2.21 -5.37 -22.48
C GLY A 4 -1.09 -6.41 -22.37
N GLN A 5 -0.18 -6.35 -23.33
CA GLN A 5 1.04 -7.16 -23.29
C GLN A 5 1.88 -6.79 -22.08
N ARG A 6 2.67 -7.74 -21.60
CA ARG A 6 3.63 -7.51 -20.51
C ARG A 6 4.54 -6.33 -20.90
N PRO A 7 4.62 -5.28 -20.08
CA PRO A 7 5.37 -4.08 -20.43
C PRO A 7 6.88 -4.35 -20.43
N GLU A 8 7.63 -3.37 -20.95
CA GLU A 8 9.07 -3.38 -20.86
C GLU A 8 9.56 -3.46 -19.41
N HIS A 9 10.79 -3.90 -19.26
CA HIS A 9 11.47 -4.14 -17.98
C HIS A 9 11.31 -3.02 -16.94
N LYS A 10 11.34 -1.74 -17.38
CA LYS A 10 11.28 -0.56 -16.51
C LYS A 10 9.98 -0.40 -15.73
N GLN A 11 8.87 -1.02 -16.16
CA GLN A 11 7.53 -0.87 -15.56
C GLN A 11 7.01 -2.18 -14.92
N LEU A 12 7.83 -3.22 -14.95
CA LEU A 12 7.38 -4.57 -14.68
C LEU A 12 6.93 -4.80 -13.24
N LEU A 13 7.60 -4.20 -12.26
CA LEU A 13 7.17 -4.30 -10.87
C LEU A 13 5.76 -3.73 -10.67
N ARG A 14 5.47 -2.56 -11.27
CA ARG A 14 4.16 -1.91 -11.17
C ARG A 14 3.07 -2.79 -11.81
N TRP A 15 3.35 -3.36 -12.98
CA TRP A 15 2.44 -4.26 -13.68
C TRP A 15 2.15 -5.54 -12.89
N VAL A 16 3.20 -6.23 -12.40
CA VAL A 16 3.05 -7.47 -11.60
C VAL A 16 2.29 -7.19 -10.30
N TYR A 17 2.59 -6.05 -9.65
CA TYR A 17 1.89 -5.65 -8.44
C TYR A 17 0.40 -5.41 -8.70
N GLY A 18 0.07 -4.69 -9.76
CA GLY A 18 -1.30 -4.41 -10.15
C GLY A 18 -2.12 -5.69 -10.36
N HIS A 19 -1.57 -6.65 -11.09
CA HIS A 19 -2.23 -7.95 -11.31
C HIS A 19 -2.39 -8.75 -10.00
N LYS A 20 -1.35 -8.83 -9.17
CA LYS A 20 -1.38 -9.67 -7.96
C LYS A 20 -2.11 -9.05 -6.78
N LYS A 21 -2.08 -7.74 -6.63
CA LYS A 21 -2.56 -7.04 -5.42
C LYS A 21 -3.81 -6.18 -5.63
N GLU A 22 -3.97 -5.56 -6.81
CA GLU A 22 -5.04 -4.59 -7.05
C GLU A 22 -6.20 -5.17 -7.89
N SER A 23 -5.90 -5.94 -8.91
CA SER A 23 -6.89 -6.56 -9.79
C SER A 23 -7.56 -7.75 -9.12
N LYS A 24 -8.54 -7.49 -8.26
CA LYS A 24 -9.29 -8.50 -7.51
C LYS A 24 -10.76 -8.51 -7.90
N SER A 25 -11.36 -9.70 -7.94
CA SER A 25 -12.81 -9.85 -8.15
C SER A 25 -13.61 -9.20 -7.02
N THR A 26 -14.88 -8.89 -7.30
CA THR A 26 -15.82 -8.34 -6.31
C THR A 26 -15.99 -9.26 -5.11
N GLN A 27 -15.97 -10.58 -5.30
CA GLN A 27 -16.06 -11.57 -4.22
C GLN A 27 -14.91 -11.43 -3.22
N ILE A 28 -13.67 -11.21 -3.71
CA ILE A 28 -12.50 -11.00 -2.85
C ILE A 28 -12.58 -9.62 -2.16
N ARG A 29 -13.07 -8.59 -2.87
CA ARG A 29 -13.21 -7.23 -2.30
C ARG A 29 -14.25 -7.17 -1.20
N LYS A 30 -15.36 -7.90 -1.31
CA LYS A 30 -16.40 -7.98 -0.26
C LYS A 30 -15.88 -8.48 1.08
N LYS A 31 -14.80 -9.29 1.11
CA LYS A 31 -14.16 -9.74 2.37
C LYS A 31 -13.47 -8.60 3.13
N ASN A 32 -13.07 -7.54 2.44
CA ASN A 32 -12.51 -6.33 3.04
C ASN A 32 -13.02 -5.10 2.30
N PRO A 33 -14.27 -4.69 2.55
CA PRO A 33 -14.97 -3.69 1.75
C PRO A 33 -14.30 -2.31 1.79
N TYR A 34 -13.59 -1.99 2.86
CA TYR A 34 -12.92 -0.70 3.02
C TYR A 34 -11.57 -0.61 2.31
N ASN A 35 -11.14 -1.65 1.60
CA ASN A 35 -9.97 -1.57 0.73
C ASN A 35 -10.37 -0.95 -0.62
N ILE A 36 -10.44 0.37 -0.66
CA ILE A 36 -10.94 1.15 -1.79
C ILE A 36 -9.77 1.53 -2.71
N ILE A 37 -10.04 1.49 -4.01
CA ILE A 37 -9.16 2.05 -5.04
C ILE A 37 -9.79 3.35 -5.50
N SER A 38 -9.19 4.49 -5.14
CA SER A 38 -9.73 5.84 -5.37
C SER A 38 -9.99 6.19 -6.85
N GLN A 39 -9.36 5.49 -7.78
CA GLN A 39 -9.50 5.73 -9.21
C GLN A 39 -10.87 5.33 -9.80
N ASN A 40 -11.66 4.55 -9.08
CA ASN A 40 -12.97 4.08 -9.54
C ASN A 40 -13.94 3.95 -8.37
N VAL A 41 -14.40 5.09 -7.88
CA VAL A 41 -15.29 5.21 -6.71
C VAL A 41 -16.41 6.18 -7.02
N LEU A 42 -17.66 5.77 -6.76
CA LEU A 42 -18.82 6.64 -6.66
C LEU A 42 -19.20 6.75 -5.17
N ILE A 43 -19.34 7.97 -4.67
CA ILE A 43 -19.63 8.22 -3.25
C ILE A 43 -20.63 9.37 -3.10
N GLN A 44 -21.48 9.28 -2.10
CA GLN A 44 -22.35 10.39 -1.72
C GLN A 44 -21.53 11.57 -1.21
N LYS A 45 -21.84 12.79 -1.66
CA LYS A 45 -21.13 14.02 -1.29
C LYS A 45 -20.95 14.17 0.21
N LYS A 46 -22.04 14.02 0.99
CA LYS A 46 -22.00 14.11 2.46
C LYS A 46 -21.02 13.12 3.11
N MET A 47 -20.95 11.88 2.58
CA MET A 47 -20.01 10.87 3.09
C MET A 47 -18.58 11.19 2.71
N PHE A 48 -18.34 11.69 1.48
CA PHE A 48 -17.03 12.14 1.03
C PHE A 48 -16.52 13.28 1.93
N GLU A 49 -17.30 14.34 2.12
CA GLU A 49 -16.93 15.50 2.95
C GLU A 49 -16.63 15.09 4.40
N LYS A 50 -17.44 14.16 4.97
CA LYS A 50 -17.22 13.62 6.29
C LYS A 50 -15.94 12.79 6.43
N ALA A 51 -15.55 12.04 5.39
CA ALA A 51 -14.40 11.16 5.44
C ALA A 51 -13.09 11.83 4.96
N ASN A 52 -13.19 12.83 4.08
CA ASN A 52 -12.05 13.52 3.48
C ASN A 52 -11.70 14.82 4.23
N VAL A 53 -11.47 14.69 5.54
CA VAL A 53 -11.24 15.84 6.44
C VAL A 53 -9.75 16.12 6.70
N LEU A 54 -8.84 15.45 6.03
CA LEU A 54 -7.41 15.65 6.21
C LEU A 54 -6.88 16.58 5.13
N GLU A 55 -6.60 17.82 5.51
CA GLU A 55 -5.92 18.81 4.66
C GLU A 55 -4.41 18.59 4.74
N ALA A 56 -3.88 17.79 3.82
CA ALA A 56 -2.46 17.52 3.74
C ALA A 56 -2.06 17.14 2.31
N ASN A 57 -0.89 17.58 1.88
CA ASN A 57 -0.32 17.19 0.60
C ASN A 57 0.67 16.03 0.79
N MET A 58 0.14 14.82 0.97
CA MET A 58 0.92 13.60 1.16
C MET A 58 0.43 12.50 0.22
N TYR A 59 1.34 11.67 -0.26
CA TYR A 59 0.97 10.51 -1.08
C TYR A 59 0.38 9.41 -0.19
N GLY A 60 -0.75 8.80 -0.61
CA GLY A 60 -1.39 7.70 0.12
C GLY A 60 -2.45 8.16 1.14
N LEU A 61 -3.03 9.34 0.98
CA LEU A 61 -4.16 9.82 1.81
C LEU A 61 -5.43 8.98 1.66
N ASP A 62 -5.55 8.20 0.60
CA ASP A 62 -6.59 7.18 0.41
C ASP A 62 -6.62 6.15 1.57
N ILE A 63 -5.49 5.97 2.26
CA ILE A 63 -5.38 5.15 3.47
C ILE A 63 -6.22 5.74 4.60
N PHE A 64 -6.09 7.04 4.84
CA PHE A 64 -6.86 7.73 5.86
C PHE A 64 -8.34 7.78 5.50
N PHE A 65 -8.65 8.09 4.26
CA PHE A 65 -10.02 8.08 3.73
C PHE A 65 -10.70 6.71 3.95
N SER A 66 -10.03 5.63 3.55
CA SER A 66 -10.51 4.26 3.76
C SER A 66 -10.71 3.92 5.24
N TYR A 67 -9.79 4.38 6.09
CA TYR A 67 -9.88 4.22 7.55
C TYR A 67 -11.11 4.93 8.11
N LYS A 68 -11.38 6.18 7.70
CA LYS A 68 -12.57 6.95 8.11
C LYS A 68 -13.87 6.30 7.65
N LEU A 69 -13.94 5.81 6.43
CA LEU A 69 -15.11 5.06 5.96
C LEU A 69 -15.38 3.81 6.80
N LYS A 70 -14.34 3.12 7.27
CA LYS A 70 -14.46 2.00 8.18
C LYS A 70 -14.94 2.43 9.56
N GLU A 71 -14.39 3.51 10.11
CA GLU A 71 -14.80 4.09 11.40
C GLU A 71 -16.28 4.48 11.40
N PHE A 72 -16.74 5.08 10.31
CA PHE A 72 -18.15 5.44 10.11
C PHE A 72 -19.06 4.27 9.76
N LYS A 73 -18.52 3.06 9.63
CA LYS A 73 -19.26 1.86 9.18
C LYS A 73 -20.01 2.11 7.87
N ALA A 74 -19.38 2.87 6.95
CA ALA A 74 -19.99 3.20 5.67
C ALA A 74 -20.40 1.92 4.92
N ASN A 75 -21.59 1.93 4.33
CA ASN A 75 -22.04 0.83 3.49
C ASN A 75 -21.36 0.93 2.13
N ILE A 76 -20.54 -0.07 1.78
CA ILE A 76 -19.76 -0.10 0.56
C ILE A 76 -20.18 -1.30 -0.29
N LEU A 77 -20.62 -1.01 -1.51
CA LEU A 77 -20.94 -2.01 -2.52
C LEU A 77 -19.80 -2.08 -3.56
N HIS A 78 -19.20 -3.24 -3.69
CA HIS A 78 -18.27 -3.51 -4.79
C HIS A 78 -19.04 -4.10 -5.97
N ILE A 79 -19.02 -3.41 -7.10
CA ILE A 79 -19.62 -3.85 -8.35
C ILE A 79 -18.54 -4.28 -9.35
N GLU A 80 -18.91 -5.12 -10.31
CA GLU A 80 -18.03 -5.53 -11.40
C GLU A 80 -18.02 -4.42 -12.48
N ASN A 81 -17.14 -3.47 -12.32
CA ASN A 81 -16.92 -2.35 -13.24
C ASN A 81 -15.42 -2.16 -13.48
N PRO A 82 -14.77 -3.02 -14.29
CA PRO A 82 -13.35 -2.95 -14.49
C PRO A 82 -12.98 -1.78 -15.37
N THR A 83 -12.06 -0.93 -14.89
CA THR A 83 -11.42 0.15 -15.65
C THR A 83 -10.03 -0.27 -16.10
N ILE A 84 -9.59 0.21 -17.26
CA ILE A 84 -8.25 -0.05 -17.77
C ILE A 84 -7.29 0.97 -17.17
N HIS A 85 -6.24 0.48 -16.51
CA HIS A 85 -5.17 1.33 -16.01
C HIS A 85 -4.17 1.61 -17.15
N LEU A 86 -4.13 2.85 -17.62
CA LEU A 86 -3.18 3.34 -18.61
C LEU A 86 -2.01 4.05 -17.90
N GLY A 87 -0.85 4.13 -18.58
CA GLY A 87 0.28 4.92 -18.09
C GLY A 87 0.97 4.32 -16.87
N LEU A 88 1.51 3.11 -17.00
CA LEU A 88 2.30 2.48 -15.93
C LEU A 88 3.55 3.29 -15.61
N GLU A 89 3.75 3.56 -14.33
CA GLU A 89 4.95 4.20 -13.82
C GLU A 89 6.18 3.28 -13.92
N SER A 90 7.37 3.90 -13.98
CA SER A 90 8.60 3.13 -13.86
C SER A 90 8.70 2.46 -12.48
N THR A 91 9.42 1.34 -12.42
CA THR A 91 9.69 0.61 -11.16
C THR A 91 10.26 1.52 -10.07
N SER A 92 11.18 2.43 -10.43
CA SER A 92 11.79 3.36 -9.45
C SER A 92 10.77 4.32 -8.87
N VAL A 93 9.95 4.96 -9.70
CA VAL A 93 8.88 5.87 -9.27
C VAL A 93 7.84 5.12 -8.43
N PHE A 94 7.49 3.90 -8.82
CA PHE A 94 6.53 3.09 -8.07
C PHE A 94 7.05 2.70 -6.67
N ILE A 95 8.34 2.37 -6.54
CA ILE A 95 8.97 2.10 -5.24
C ILE A 95 8.92 3.37 -4.38
N GLU A 96 9.36 4.51 -4.91
CA GLU A 96 9.37 5.78 -4.20
C GLU A 96 7.98 6.16 -3.68
N LYS A 97 6.97 6.16 -4.53
CA LYS A 97 5.58 6.42 -4.15
C LYS A 97 5.06 5.44 -3.09
N SER A 98 5.42 4.16 -3.21
CA SER A 98 5.04 3.16 -2.22
C SER A 98 5.68 3.41 -0.85
N LEU A 99 6.92 3.86 -0.80
CA LEU A 99 7.59 4.27 0.45
C LEU A 99 6.98 5.56 0.99
N GLY A 100 6.64 6.52 0.14
CA GLY A 100 5.89 7.73 0.51
C GLY A 100 4.55 7.41 1.19
N ALA A 101 3.78 6.45 0.65
CA ALA A 101 2.54 5.99 1.30
C ALA A 101 2.79 5.32 2.67
N ILE A 102 3.94 4.69 2.87
CA ILE A 102 4.33 4.14 4.17
C ILE A 102 4.71 5.25 5.15
N GLN A 103 5.44 6.26 4.69
CA GLN A 103 5.75 7.44 5.48
C GLN A 103 4.47 8.14 5.95
N THR A 104 3.48 8.30 5.06
CA THR A 104 2.15 8.83 5.40
C THR A 104 1.46 7.97 6.46
N THR A 105 1.48 6.63 6.30
CA THR A 105 0.92 5.71 7.30
C THR A 105 1.56 5.92 8.67
N PHE A 106 2.88 6.01 8.73
CA PHE A 106 3.64 6.25 9.96
C PHE A 106 3.28 7.61 10.60
N THR A 107 3.21 8.68 9.80
CA THR A 107 2.85 10.02 10.27
C THR A 107 1.41 10.05 10.83
N LEU A 108 0.46 9.43 10.13
CA LEU A 108 -0.93 9.33 10.59
C LEU A 108 -1.05 8.54 11.90
N GLU A 109 -0.30 7.46 12.04
CA GLU A 109 -0.25 6.66 13.27
C GLU A 109 0.39 7.46 14.42
N LYS A 110 1.55 8.09 14.20
CA LYS A 110 2.23 8.93 15.19
C LYS A 110 1.34 10.05 15.71
N ASN A 111 0.55 10.64 14.82
CA ASN A 111 -0.41 11.70 15.14
C ASN A 111 -1.77 11.16 15.63
N LYS A 112 -1.87 9.87 15.94
CA LYS A 112 -3.10 9.20 16.42
C LYS A 112 -4.33 9.39 15.51
N LYS A 113 -4.10 9.57 14.22
CA LYS A 113 -5.16 9.71 13.20
C LYS A 113 -5.68 8.36 12.70
N ILE A 114 -4.86 7.31 12.82
CA ILE A 114 -5.22 5.91 12.53
C ILE A 114 -4.68 4.99 13.61
N ASP A 115 -5.29 3.81 13.77
CA ASP A 115 -4.82 2.79 14.72
C ASP A 115 -3.50 2.15 14.26
N THR A 116 -2.76 1.62 15.25
CA THR A 116 -1.51 0.84 15.03
C THR A 116 -1.72 -0.48 14.31
N THR A 117 -2.97 -0.84 14.01
CA THR A 117 -3.38 -2.08 13.33
C THR A 117 -4.23 -1.83 12.09
N ALA A 118 -4.40 -0.57 11.69
CA ALA A 118 -5.24 -0.18 10.55
C ALA A 118 -4.85 -0.90 9.24
N ARG A 119 -3.55 -1.12 9.03
CA ARG A 119 -3.02 -1.77 7.82
C ARG A 119 -2.34 -3.11 8.10
N PRO A 120 -2.32 -4.04 7.12
CA PRO A 120 -1.55 -5.28 7.24
C PRO A 120 -0.07 -5.07 7.56
N LEU A 121 0.54 -4.01 7.02
CA LEU A 121 1.94 -3.64 7.26
C LEU A 121 2.21 -3.40 8.77
N GLN A 122 1.35 -2.62 9.42
CA GLN A 122 1.45 -2.32 10.86
C GLN A 122 1.30 -3.60 11.70
N ARG A 123 0.33 -4.45 11.36
CA ARG A 123 0.15 -5.73 12.05
C ARG A 123 1.37 -6.64 11.93
N ARG A 124 2.02 -6.68 10.76
CA ARG A 124 3.27 -7.44 10.55
C ARG A 124 4.42 -6.88 11.36
N TYR A 125 4.53 -5.55 11.43
CA TYR A 125 5.50 -4.89 12.30
C TYR A 125 5.26 -5.27 13.78
N ASN A 126 4.02 -5.17 14.26
CA ASN A 126 3.68 -5.50 15.65
C ASN A 126 4.02 -6.95 15.99
N GLN A 127 3.74 -7.91 15.09
CA GLN A 127 4.13 -9.31 15.24
C GLN A 127 5.66 -9.46 15.33
N LEU A 128 6.41 -8.80 14.45
CA LEU A 128 7.87 -8.87 14.45
C LEU A 128 8.46 -8.23 15.71
N ASN A 129 7.88 -7.13 16.15
CA ASN A 129 8.31 -6.39 17.33
C ASN A 129 8.01 -7.16 18.64
N SER A 130 6.85 -7.83 18.74
CA SER A 130 6.47 -8.60 19.93
C SER A 130 7.39 -9.79 20.23
N ILE A 131 8.07 -10.32 19.20
CA ILE A 131 9.05 -11.41 19.34
C ILE A 131 10.51 -10.90 19.37
N GLY A 132 10.71 -9.58 19.44
CA GLY A 132 12.04 -8.96 19.55
C GLY A 132 12.92 -9.02 18.30
N LEU A 133 12.39 -9.44 17.14
CA LEU A 133 13.19 -9.66 15.93
C LEU A 133 13.34 -8.42 15.03
N THR A 134 12.80 -7.25 15.41
CA THR A 134 12.83 -6.04 14.57
C THR A 134 14.25 -5.61 14.21
N ALA A 135 15.18 -5.62 15.17
CA ALA A 135 16.57 -5.19 14.93
C ALA A 135 17.30 -6.14 13.97
N ILE A 136 17.14 -7.45 14.17
CA ILE A 136 17.72 -8.49 13.30
C ILE A 136 17.15 -8.37 11.90
N PHE A 137 15.84 -8.17 11.77
CA PHE A 137 15.18 -8.00 10.47
C PHE A 137 15.72 -6.78 9.72
N ILE A 138 15.86 -5.63 10.38
CA ILE A 138 16.46 -4.43 9.79
C ILE A 138 17.90 -4.69 9.33
N PHE A 139 18.71 -5.37 10.17
CA PHE A 139 20.08 -5.70 9.82
C PHE A 139 20.17 -6.57 8.56
N VAL A 140 19.38 -7.64 8.48
CA VAL A 140 19.31 -8.52 7.31
C VAL A 140 18.87 -7.74 6.06
N CYS A 141 17.80 -6.94 6.19
CA CYS A 141 17.34 -6.12 5.06
C CYS A 141 18.39 -5.13 4.57
N ASN A 142 19.13 -4.48 5.45
CA ASN A 142 20.22 -3.57 5.09
C ASN A 142 21.36 -4.32 4.37
N ARG A 143 21.71 -5.52 4.86
CA ARG A 143 22.77 -6.34 4.26
C ARG A 143 22.45 -6.76 2.83
N PHE A 144 21.16 -6.97 2.52
CA PHE A 144 20.68 -7.44 1.22
C PHE A 144 19.93 -6.36 0.41
N GLU A 145 19.97 -5.10 0.81
CA GLU A 145 19.19 -4.03 0.18
C GLU A 145 19.50 -3.89 -1.31
N LYS A 146 20.77 -3.93 -1.70
CA LYS A 146 21.20 -3.85 -3.10
C LYS A 146 20.62 -5.01 -3.93
N GLN A 147 20.64 -6.23 -3.40
CA GLN A 147 20.10 -7.42 -4.07
C GLN A 147 18.56 -7.35 -4.17
N ILE A 148 17.90 -6.86 -3.13
CA ILE A 148 16.45 -6.65 -3.16
C ILE A 148 16.10 -5.64 -4.26
N ILE A 149 16.74 -4.48 -4.30
CA ILE A 149 16.48 -3.45 -5.33
C ILE A 149 16.80 -3.97 -6.72
N ALA A 150 17.90 -4.71 -6.90
CA ALA A 150 18.23 -5.35 -8.17
C ALA A 150 17.14 -6.33 -8.64
N ASN A 151 16.62 -7.17 -7.74
CA ASN A 151 15.49 -8.04 -8.04
C ASN A 151 14.24 -7.25 -8.43
N LEU A 152 13.86 -6.21 -7.67
CA LEU A 152 12.67 -5.40 -7.95
C LEU A 152 12.75 -4.71 -9.33
N LYS A 153 13.95 -4.41 -9.79
CA LYS A 153 14.22 -3.84 -11.12
C LYS A 153 14.47 -4.90 -12.20
N SER A 154 14.41 -6.18 -11.88
CA SER A 154 14.71 -7.29 -12.81
C SER A 154 13.54 -7.66 -13.73
N LYS A 155 13.77 -8.59 -14.65
CA LYS A 155 12.73 -9.19 -15.52
C LYS A 155 11.74 -10.07 -14.75
N HIS A 156 12.02 -10.40 -13.47
CA HIS A 156 11.19 -11.25 -12.62
C HIS A 156 11.08 -10.65 -11.21
N PRO A 157 10.43 -9.47 -11.05
CA PRO A 157 10.34 -8.80 -9.76
C PRO A 157 9.50 -9.61 -8.78
N SER A 158 10.02 -9.82 -7.57
CA SER A 158 9.35 -10.53 -6.49
C SER A 158 8.48 -9.59 -5.67
N ILE A 159 7.17 -9.83 -5.64
CA ILE A 159 6.24 -9.08 -4.79
C ILE A 159 6.50 -9.36 -3.30
N ILE A 160 6.99 -10.55 -2.95
CA ILE A 160 7.35 -10.89 -1.57
C ILE A 160 8.54 -10.02 -1.12
N LEU A 161 9.60 -9.93 -1.93
CA LEU A 161 10.73 -9.05 -1.62
C LEU A 161 10.30 -7.58 -1.54
N PHE A 162 9.37 -7.15 -2.39
CA PHE A 162 8.82 -5.81 -2.31
C PHE A 162 8.03 -5.58 -1.00
N ASP A 163 7.21 -6.54 -0.58
CA ASP A 163 6.49 -6.45 0.69
C ASP A 163 7.46 -6.45 1.90
N LEU A 164 8.53 -7.24 1.87
CA LEU A 164 9.60 -7.23 2.89
C LEU A 164 10.37 -5.90 2.90
N TYR A 165 10.68 -5.35 1.73
CA TYR A 165 11.35 -4.05 1.61
C TYR A 165 10.52 -2.91 2.22
N LYS A 166 9.22 -2.90 1.94
CA LYS A 166 8.26 -1.96 2.54
C LYS A 166 8.19 -2.13 4.07
N LEU A 167 8.15 -3.37 4.57
CA LEU A 167 8.13 -3.64 6.00
C LEU A 167 9.43 -3.17 6.66
N CYS A 168 10.58 -3.42 6.04
CA CYS A 168 11.87 -2.94 6.55
C CYS A 168 11.89 -1.40 6.65
N PHE A 169 11.41 -0.70 5.64
CA PHE A 169 11.31 0.76 5.67
C PHE A 169 10.45 1.25 6.84
N TYR A 170 9.28 0.62 7.04
CA TYR A 170 8.42 0.94 8.18
C TYR A 170 9.08 0.65 9.53
N CYS A 171 9.79 -0.49 9.66
CA CYS A 171 10.57 -0.81 10.87
C CYS A 171 11.64 0.25 11.17
N LYS A 172 12.35 0.75 10.14
CA LYS A 172 13.34 1.83 10.28
C LYS A 172 12.68 3.12 10.79
N LEU A 173 11.52 3.49 10.27
CA LEU A 173 10.76 4.66 10.74
C LEU A 173 10.36 4.53 12.21
N LYS A 174 9.88 3.37 12.61
CA LYS A 174 9.46 3.08 14.00
C LYS A 174 10.63 3.07 14.99
N LYS A 175 11.82 2.63 14.54
CA LYS A 175 13.03 2.63 15.38
C LYS A 175 13.57 4.03 15.63
N ASN A 176 13.39 4.95 14.68
CA ASN A 176 13.94 6.31 14.72
C ASN A 176 12.93 7.35 15.27
N ALA A 177 11.77 6.92 15.78
CA ALA A 177 10.70 7.76 16.30
C ALA A 177 10.71 7.87 17.82
#